data_c985e2c73d17be3104868dfca7ee6ccc
#
_entry.id   c985e2c73d17be3104868dfca7ee6ccc
#
_cell.length_a   1.000
_cell.length_b   1.000
_cell.length_c   1.000
_cell.angle_alpha   90.00
_cell.angle_beta   90.00
_cell.angle_gamma   90.00
#
_symmetry.space_group_name_H-M   'P 1'
#
loop_
_entity.id
_entity.type
_entity.pdbx_description
1 polymer ?
#
loop_
_entity_poly.entity_id
_entity_poly.type
_entity_poly.pdbx_seq_one_letter_code
_entity_poly.pdbx_strand_id
1 'polypeptide(L)'
;MAAVGMTFFFTIPRRCAMLFFMERYELIRSRRKTLALEITPDCRVVVRAPMGLPQERIDAFVAGHRAWITGHLERQRQRRAALPPPLTPEETAALKARAQAVLPDKVAFWANIIGVHPTGIKVTQARKRYGSCSGRDSLCFSCYLMSCPEEAIDLVVVHELCHILEKNHGPRFYALLARYLPDWAERKKLLR
;
A
#
# COMPACT_ATOMS: atom_id res chain seq x y z
N MET A 1 37.50 13.50 -50.93
CA MET A 1 36.40 12.53 -51.09
C MET A 1 35.45 12.71 -49.90
N ALA A 2 34.33 13.38 -50.08
CA ALA A 2 33.34 13.69 -49.04
C ALA A 2 32.21 12.68 -49.12
N ALA A 3 31.93 11.99 -48.04
CA ALA A 3 30.76 11.12 -47.90
C ALA A 3 29.60 11.92 -47.34
N VAL A 4 28.57 12.09 -48.17
CA VAL A 4 27.30 12.73 -47.84
C VAL A 4 26.44 11.70 -47.09
N GLY A 5 26.24 11.90 -45.81
CA GLY A 5 25.27 11.14 -45.00
C GLY A 5 23.87 11.71 -45.17
N MET A 6 22.98 10.97 -45.82
CA MET A 6 21.59 11.35 -46.03
C MET A 6 20.76 10.86 -44.83
N THR A 7 20.34 11.79 -43.97
CA THR A 7 19.47 11.54 -42.82
C THR A 7 18.03 11.45 -43.29
N PHE A 8 17.45 10.26 -43.29
CA PHE A 8 16.01 10.09 -43.53
C PHE A 8 15.22 10.47 -42.28
N PHE A 9 14.54 11.59 -42.33
CA PHE A 9 13.45 11.90 -41.38
C PHE A 9 12.23 11.06 -41.74
N PHE A 10 12.02 9.97 -40.99
CA PHE A 10 10.76 9.23 -41.07
C PHE A 10 9.69 10.01 -40.30
N THR A 11 8.88 10.74 -41.04
CA THR A 11 7.64 11.35 -40.50
C THR A 11 6.63 10.23 -40.26
N ILE A 12 6.44 9.83 -39.01
CA ILE A 12 5.45 8.83 -38.62
C ILE A 12 4.06 9.45 -38.81
N PRO A 13 3.18 8.90 -39.66
CA PRO A 13 1.88 9.45 -39.87
C PRO A 13 1.05 9.40 -38.58
N ARG A 14 0.30 10.48 -38.31
CA ARG A 14 -0.55 10.64 -37.09
C ARG A 14 -1.52 9.48 -36.84
N ARG A 15 -1.81 8.61 -37.80
CA ARG A 15 -2.60 7.38 -37.66
C ARG A 15 -1.87 6.27 -36.89
N CYS A 16 -0.53 6.23 -36.90
CA CYS A 16 0.25 5.20 -36.17
C CYS A 16 0.29 5.45 -34.65
N ALA A 17 0.19 6.72 -34.22
CA ALA A 17 0.15 7.06 -32.78
C ALA A 17 -1.12 6.53 -32.10
N MET A 18 -2.22 6.35 -32.86
CA MET A 18 -3.48 5.83 -32.34
C MET A 18 -3.45 4.31 -32.13
N LEU A 19 -2.72 3.58 -32.99
CA LEU A 19 -2.49 2.12 -32.86
C LEU A 19 -1.53 1.79 -31.72
N PHE A 20 -0.51 2.63 -31.47
CA PHE A 20 0.50 2.39 -30.44
C PHE A 20 -0.02 2.49 -29.00
N PHE A 21 -1.16 3.15 -28.77
CA PHE A 21 -1.78 3.25 -27.43
C PHE A 21 -2.72 2.06 -27.14
N MET A 22 -3.24 1.37 -28.15
CA MET A 22 -4.16 0.24 -27.99
C MET A 22 -3.47 -1.06 -27.55
N GLU A 23 -2.14 -1.17 -27.74
CA GLU A 23 -1.39 -2.40 -27.41
C GLU A 23 -0.91 -2.49 -25.95
N ARG A 24 -1.32 -1.56 -25.06
CA ARG A 24 -0.74 -1.48 -23.70
C ARG A 24 -1.71 -1.67 -22.56
N TYR A 25 -2.75 -2.45 -22.73
CA TYR A 25 -3.54 -2.90 -21.59
C TYR A 25 -3.47 -4.43 -21.43
N GLU A 26 -3.47 -4.88 -20.19
CA GLU A 26 -3.58 -6.30 -19.84
C GLU A 26 -5.06 -6.69 -19.84
N LEU A 27 -5.45 -7.68 -20.66
CA LEU A 27 -6.82 -8.18 -20.73
C LEU A 27 -6.97 -9.43 -19.89
N ILE A 28 -7.87 -9.35 -18.89
CA ILE A 28 -8.25 -10.48 -18.05
C ILE A 28 -9.70 -10.84 -18.32
N ARG A 29 -9.94 -12.01 -18.90
CA ARG A 29 -11.27 -12.55 -19.13
C ARG A 29 -11.72 -13.43 -17.97
N SER A 30 -12.97 -13.27 -17.53
CA SER A 30 -13.54 -14.02 -16.41
C SER A 30 -15.06 -14.18 -16.55
N ARG A 31 -15.70 -14.97 -15.65
CA ARG A 31 -17.16 -15.20 -15.62
C ARG A 31 -17.95 -13.97 -15.11
N ARG A 32 -17.51 -12.77 -15.41
CA ARG A 32 -18.20 -11.52 -15.04
C ARG A 32 -19.19 -11.09 -16.11
N LYS A 33 -20.15 -10.24 -15.73
CA LYS A 33 -21.17 -9.69 -16.63
C LYS A 33 -20.84 -8.29 -17.16
N THR A 34 -19.83 -7.61 -16.58
CA THR A 34 -19.51 -6.20 -16.87
C THR A 34 -18.05 -6.04 -17.26
N LEU A 35 -17.77 -4.99 -18.07
CA LEU A 35 -16.42 -4.48 -18.28
C LEU A 35 -15.96 -3.67 -17.06
N ALA A 36 -14.67 -3.76 -16.71
CA ALA A 36 -14.05 -2.84 -15.77
C ALA A 36 -12.64 -2.49 -16.25
N LEU A 37 -12.27 -1.24 -15.98
CA LEU A 37 -10.97 -0.67 -16.22
C LEU A 37 -10.33 -0.39 -14.87
N GLU A 38 -9.09 -0.83 -14.70
CA GLU A 38 -8.31 -0.69 -13.47
C GLU A 38 -6.91 -0.18 -13.83
N ILE A 39 -6.39 0.77 -13.04
CA ILE A 39 -4.99 1.16 -13.10
C ILE A 39 -4.31 0.63 -11.83
N THR A 40 -3.34 -0.23 -12.03
CA THR A 40 -2.59 -0.86 -10.94
C THR A 40 -1.61 0.11 -10.29
N PRO A 41 -1.15 -0.14 -9.05
CA PRO A 41 -0.16 0.71 -8.38
C PRO A 41 1.16 0.86 -9.15
N ASP A 42 1.51 -0.10 -9.99
CA ASP A 42 2.68 -0.11 -10.87
C ASP A 42 2.42 0.52 -12.25
N CYS A 43 1.32 1.31 -12.37
CA CYS A 43 0.94 2.06 -13.55
C CYS A 43 0.64 1.19 -14.79
N ARG A 44 0.16 -0.04 -14.61
CA ARG A 44 -0.39 -0.87 -15.69
C ARG A 44 -1.89 -0.64 -15.83
N VAL A 45 -2.36 -0.67 -17.07
CA VAL A 45 -3.79 -0.61 -17.40
C VAL A 45 -4.30 -2.04 -17.52
N VAL A 46 -5.28 -2.41 -16.71
CA VAL A 46 -5.90 -3.74 -16.72
C VAL A 46 -7.36 -3.61 -17.09
N VAL A 47 -7.78 -4.39 -18.09
CA VAL A 47 -9.19 -4.47 -18.50
C VAL A 47 -9.72 -5.84 -18.12
N ARG A 48 -10.77 -5.86 -17.32
CA ARG A 48 -11.45 -7.09 -16.93
C ARG A 48 -12.74 -7.22 -17.74
N ALA A 49 -12.87 -8.28 -18.54
CA ALA A 49 -13.98 -8.47 -19.47
C ALA A 49 -14.69 -9.82 -19.27
N PRO A 50 -15.98 -9.93 -19.67
CA PRO A 50 -16.66 -11.21 -19.81
C PRO A 50 -15.96 -12.13 -20.81
N MET A 51 -16.05 -13.46 -20.59
CA MET A 51 -15.41 -14.46 -21.45
C MET A 51 -15.78 -14.34 -22.93
N GLY A 52 -17.07 -14.13 -23.24
CA GLY A 52 -17.59 -14.10 -24.61
C GLY A 52 -17.68 -12.71 -25.24
N LEU A 53 -17.13 -11.66 -24.62
CA LEU A 53 -17.24 -10.31 -25.19
C LEU A 53 -16.27 -10.16 -26.37
N PRO A 54 -16.74 -9.69 -27.57
CA PRO A 54 -15.89 -9.43 -28.74
C PRO A 54 -14.77 -8.41 -28.42
N GLN A 55 -13.61 -8.60 -29.05
CA GLN A 55 -12.45 -7.73 -28.84
C GLN A 55 -12.73 -6.28 -29.23
N GLU A 56 -13.45 -6.07 -30.34
CA GLU A 56 -13.81 -4.73 -30.84
C GLU A 56 -14.63 -3.94 -29.81
N ARG A 57 -15.50 -4.61 -29.02
CA ARG A 57 -16.28 -3.98 -27.95
C ARG A 57 -15.39 -3.56 -26.78
N ILE A 58 -14.36 -4.36 -26.48
CA ILE A 58 -13.37 -4.04 -25.44
C ILE A 58 -12.52 -2.86 -25.88
N ASP A 59 -12.04 -2.87 -27.11
CA ASP A 59 -11.21 -1.80 -27.66
C ASP A 59 -11.97 -0.47 -27.75
N ALA A 60 -13.24 -0.49 -28.18
CA ALA A 60 -14.11 0.67 -28.17
C ALA A 60 -14.34 1.23 -26.75
N PHE A 61 -14.51 0.35 -25.77
CA PHE A 61 -14.62 0.73 -24.35
C PHE A 61 -13.35 1.42 -23.85
N VAL A 62 -12.18 0.85 -24.14
CA VAL A 62 -10.88 1.44 -23.75
C VAL A 62 -10.67 2.79 -24.44
N ALA A 63 -10.98 2.87 -25.74
CA ALA A 63 -10.87 4.11 -26.51
C ALA A 63 -11.77 5.22 -25.93
N GLY A 64 -13.01 4.89 -25.57
CA GLY A 64 -13.95 5.81 -24.93
C GLY A 64 -13.49 6.33 -23.55
N HIS A 65 -12.61 5.57 -22.86
CA HIS A 65 -12.09 5.94 -21.54
C HIS A 65 -10.67 6.51 -21.58
N ARG A 66 -10.15 6.84 -22.76
CA ARG A 66 -8.75 7.27 -22.93
C ARG A 66 -8.34 8.46 -22.05
N ALA A 67 -9.17 9.49 -21.96
CA ALA A 67 -8.91 10.67 -21.15
C ALA A 67 -8.82 10.31 -19.65
N TRP A 68 -9.72 9.43 -19.21
CA TRP A 68 -9.70 8.91 -17.84
C TRP A 68 -8.41 8.11 -17.55
N ILE A 69 -8.01 7.21 -18.48
CA ILE A 69 -6.79 6.40 -18.36
C ILE A 69 -5.57 7.31 -18.24
N THR A 70 -5.42 8.26 -19.16
CA THR A 70 -4.27 9.18 -19.18
C THR A 70 -4.18 10.00 -17.89
N GLY A 71 -5.29 10.60 -17.45
CA GLY A 71 -5.31 11.39 -16.24
C GLY A 71 -5.04 10.57 -14.95
N HIS A 72 -5.49 9.31 -14.90
CA HIS A 72 -5.21 8.43 -13.76
C HIS A 72 -3.77 7.91 -13.76
N LEU A 73 -3.22 7.55 -14.93
CA LEU A 73 -1.81 7.15 -15.06
C LEU A 73 -0.87 8.28 -14.62
N GLU A 74 -1.16 9.51 -15.04
CA GLU A 74 -0.36 10.67 -14.67
C GLU A 74 -0.38 10.90 -13.16
N ARG A 75 -1.57 10.93 -12.55
CA ARG A 75 -1.70 11.04 -11.08
C ARG A 75 -1.00 9.90 -10.35
N GLN A 76 -1.08 8.67 -10.87
CA GLN A 76 -0.42 7.52 -10.25
C GLN A 76 1.11 7.62 -10.36
N ARG A 77 1.64 8.08 -11.51
CA ARG A 77 3.08 8.33 -11.70
C ARG A 77 3.58 9.42 -10.76
N GLN A 78 2.85 10.54 -10.66
CA GLN A 78 3.20 11.63 -9.73
C GLN A 78 3.20 11.15 -8.28
N ARG A 79 2.18 10.40 -7.85
CA ARG A 79 2.15 9.77 -6.51
C ARG A 79 3.35 8.86 -6.29
N ARG A 80 3.69 8.04 -7.28
CA ARG A 80 4.84 7.13 -7.20
C ARG A 80 6.16 7.88 -7.15
N ALA A 81 6.32 8.94 -7.93
CA ALA A 81 7.51 9.79 -7.93
C ALA A 81 7.69 10.57 -6.62
N ALA A 82 6.58 10.91 -5.95
CA ALA A 82 6.59 11.58 -4.65
C ALA A 82 6.87 10.63 -3.46
N LEU A 83 6.77 9.30 -3.67
CA LEU A 83 7.12 8.34 -2.63
C LEU A 83 8.64 8.27 -2.48
N PRO A 84 9.14 8.16 -1.23
CA PRO A 84 10.57 7.88 -1.02
C PRO A 84 10.93 6.54 -1.67
N PRO A 85 12.19 6.36 -2.07
CA PRO A 85 12.66 5.09 -2.63
C PRO A 85 12.37 3.94 -1.66
N PRO A 86 12.11 2.73 -2.15
CA PRO A 86 11.92 1.58 -1.29
C PRO A 86 13.20 1.34 -0.47
N LEU A 87 13.01 1.03 0.81
CA LEU A 87 14.13 0.70 1.70
C LEU A 87 14.94 -0.46 1.13
N THR A 88 16.25 -0.36 1.26
CA THR A 88 17.17 -1.45 0.89
C THR A 88 16.99 -2.66 1.83
N PRO A 89 17.50 -3.84 1.44
CA PRO A 89 17.51 -5.00 2.34
C PRO A 89 18.24 -4.73 3.66
N GLU A 90 19.35 -3.98 3.62
CA GLU A 90 20.16 -3.59 4.79
C GLU A 90 19.39 -2.66 5.72
N GLU A 91 18.73 -1.62 5.18
CA GLU A 91 17.88 -0.72 5.95
C GLU A 91 16.70 -1.47 6.58
N THR A 92 16.10 -2.40 5.83
CA THR A 92 15.01 -3.24 6.36
C THR A 92 15.52 -4.16 7.48
N ALA A 93 16.72 -4.73 7.35
CA ALA A 93 17.33 -5.55 8.39
C ALA A 93 17.64 -4.72 9.64
N ALA A 94 18.15 -3.50 9.49
CA ALA A 94 18.42 -2.58 10.60
C ALA A 94 17.12 -2.21 11.35
N LEU A 95 16.03 -1.91 10.63
CA LEU A 95 14.71 -1.65 11.24
C LEU A 95 14.21 -2.89 12.00
N LYS A 96 14.40 -4.09 11.46
CA LYS A 96 14.00 -5.33 12.12
C LYS A 96 14.79 -5.57 13.42
N ALA A 97 16.10 -5.37 13.39
CA ALA A 97 16.94 -5.48 14.58
C ALA A 97 16.53 -4.46 15.66
N ARG A 98 16.30 -3.19 15.26
CA ARG A 98 15.80 -2.16 16.17
C ARG A 98 14.43 -2.53 16.76
N ALA A 99 13.51 -3.04 15.96
CA ALA A 99 12.19 -3.46 16.43
C ALA A 99 12.28 -4.61 17.43
N GLN A 100 13.18 -5.57 17.21
CA GLN A 100 13.42 -6.70 18.12
C GLN A 100 14.04 -6.25 19.46
N ALA A 101 14.83 -5.19 19.46
CA ALA A 101 15.42 -4.63 20.66
C ALA A 101 14.44 -3.73 21.45
N VAL A 102 13.66 -2.89 20.77
CA VAL A 102 12.86 -1.84 21.42
C VAL A 102 11.45 -2.31 21.80
N LEU A 103 10.80 -3.10 20.94
CA LEU A 103 9.38 -3.44 21.15
C LEU A 103 9.11 -4.29 22.40
N PRO A 104 9.94 -5.25 22.79
CA PRO A 104 9.69 -6.03 24.01
C PRO A 104 9.56 -5.17 25.25
N ASP A 105 10.47 -4.21 25.45
CA ASP A 105 10.46 -3.32 26.62
C ASP A 105 9.25 -2.37 26.61
N LYS A 106 8.90 -1.81 25.44
CA LYS A 106 7.70 -0.98 25.30
C LYS A 106 6.42 -1.76 25.56
N VAL A 107 6.34 -2.98 25.04
CA VAL A 107 5.19 -3.87 25.30
C VAL A 107 5.10 -4.22 26.78
N ALA A 108 6.20 -4.58 27.43
CA ALA A 108 6.23 -4.89 28.86
C ALA A 108 5.79 -3.70 29.71
N PHE A 109 6.30 -2.50 29.39
CA PHE A 109 5.93 -1.24 30.06
C PHE A 109 4.41 -0.98 29.97
N TRP A 110 3.88 -0.96 28.77
CA TRP A 110 2.45 -0.66 28.57
C TRP A 110 1.54 -1.79 29.03
N ALA A 111 1.95 -3.06 28.89
CA ALA A 111 1.19 -4.20 29.36
C ALA A 111 1.01 -4.16 30.89
N ASN A 112 2.05 -3.75 31.63
CA ASN A 112 1.99 -3.56 33.09
C ASN A 112 1.01 -2.43 33.47
N ILE A 113 1.02 -1.29 32.75
CA ILE A 113 0.10 -0.17 32.99
C ILE A 113 -1.35 -0.55 32.69
N ILE A 114 -1.60 -1.30 31.62
CA ILE A 114 -2.93 -1.71 31.18
C ILE A 114 -3.44 -2.90 32.03
N GLY A 115 -2.56 -3.67 32.62
CA GLY A 115 -2.87 -4.88 33.41
C GLY A 115 -3.18 -6.09 32.53
N VAL A 116 -2.47 -6.26 31.39
CA VAL A 116 -2.64 -7.38 30.46
C VAL A 116 -1.34 -8.14 30.22
N HIS A 117 -1.46 -9.39 29.78
CA HIS A 117 -0.31 -10.29 29.58
C HIS A 117 -0.35 -10.88 28.16
N PRO A 118 0.34 -10.26 27.17
CA PRO A 118 0.44 -10.84 25.84
C PRO A 118 1.18 -12.18 25.88
N THR A 119 0.70 -13.15 25.10
CA THR A 119 1.28 -14.52 25.06
C THR A 119 2.60 -14.60 24.26
N GLY A 120 2.93 -13.55 23.49
CA GLY A 120 4.16 -13.47 22.73
C GLY A 120 4.20 -12.23 21.84
N ILE A 121 5.42 -11.91 21.39
CA ILE A 121 5.70 -10.78 20.50
C ILE A 121 6.44 -11.30 19.26
N LYS A 122 5.97 -10.91 18.07
CA LYS A 122 6.60 -11.26 16.80
C LYS A 122 6.85 -9.99 15.98
N VAL A 123 8.03 -9.88 15.39
CA VAL A 123 8.39 -8.82 14.44
C VAL A 123 8.38 -9.37 13.02
N THR A 124 7.69 -8.68 12.12
CA THR A 124 7.52 -9.05 10.70
C THR A 124 7.88 -7.88 9.79
N GLN A 125 7.87 -8.13 8.47
CA GLN A 125 8.06 -7.11 7.44
C GLN A 125 6.73 -6.76 6.74
N ALA A 126 5.61 -6.82 7.45
CA ALA A 126 4.30 -6.49 6.90
C ALA A 126 4.22 -5.00 6.52
N ARG A 127 3.83 -4.71 5.26
CA ARG A 127 3.74 -3.32 4.74
C ARG A 127 2.33 -2.71 4.85
N LYS A 128 1.31 -3.53 5.10
CA LYS A 128 -0.10 -3.08 5.10
C LYS A 128 -0.63 -2.70 6.48
N ARG A 129 0.09 -3.04 7.54
CA ARG A 129 -0.30 -2.78 8.93
C ARG A 129 0.92 -2.69 9.82
N TYR A 130 0.87 -1.86 10.84
CA TYR A 130 1.95 -1.68 11.79
C TYR A 130 1.90 -2.70 12.93
N GLY A 131 0.70 -3.15 13.31
CA GLY A 131 0.51 -4.14 14.36
C GLY A 131 -0.67 -5.08 14.10
N SER A 132 -0.80 -6.12 14.91
CA SER A 132 -2.00 -6.95 15.06
C SER A 132 -1.93 -7.78 16.33
N CYS A 133 -3.08 -7.96 16.98
CA CYS A 133 -3.28 -8.89 18.10
C CYS A 133 -4.08 -10.10 17.62
N SER A 134 -3.58 -11.31 17.88
CA SER A 134 -4.29 -12.55 17.54
C SER A 134 -5.42 -12.86 18.53
N GLY A 135 -6.28 -13.80 18.17
CA GLY A 135 -7.31 -14.30 19.10
C GLY A 135 -6.75 -15.02 20.34
N ARG A 136 -5.44 -15.35 20.34
CA ARG A 136 -4.70 -15.95 21.48
C ARG A 136 -3.80 -14.94 22.18
N ASP A 137 -4.06 -13.64 22.04
CA ASP A 137 -3.34 -12.54 22.68
C ASP A 137 -1.84 -12.46 22.34
N SER A 138 -1.45 -13.02 21.19
CA SER A 138 -0.10 -12.85 20.66
C SER A 138 -0.04 -11.61 19.77
N LEU A 139 0.95 -10.76 20.03
CA LEU A 139 1.16 -9.49 19.31
C LEU A 139 2.13 -9.70 18.16
N CYS A 140 1.84 -9.03 17.05
CA CYS A 140 2.72 -9.02 15.88
C CYS A 140 2.90 -7.59 15.40
N PHE A 141 4.15 -7.14 15.29
CA PHE A 141 4.47 -5.77 14.84
C PHE A 141 5.27 -5.80 13.54
N SER A 142 5.07 -4.78 12.73
CA SER A 142 5.90 -4.53 11.56
C SER A 142 7.19 -3.83 11.96
N CYS A 143 8.33 -4.25 11.40
CA CYS A 143 9.60 -3.55 11.59
C CYS A 143 9.56 -2.11 11.05
N TYR A 144 8.71 -1.81 10.07
CA TYR A 144 8.53 -0.47 9.52
C TYR A 144 7.92 0.52 10.53
N LEU A 145 7.35 0.05 11.63
CA LEU A 145 6.92 0.88 12.75
C LEU A 145 8.10 1.69 13.33
N MET A 146 9.32 1.16 13.25
CA MET A 146 10.53 1.85 13.73
C MET A 146 10.94 3.06 12.88
N SER A 147 10.32 3.29 11.75
CA SER A 147 10.48 4.52 10.97
C SER A 147 9.55 5.65 11.42
N CYS A 148 8.63 5.38 12.34
CA CYS A 148 7.72 6.36 12.91
C CYS A 148 8.31 7.00 14.18
N PRO A 149 7.83 8.21 14.57
CA PRO A 149 8.14 8.82 15.86
C PRO A 149 7.73 7.93 17.03
N GLU A 150 8.34 8.14 18.18
CA GLU A 150 8.13 7.32 19.38
C GLU A 150 6.67 7.31 19.86
N GLU A 151 6.00 8.46 19.78
CA GLU A 151 4.60 8.62 20.13
C GLU A 151 3.68 7.75 19.27
N ALA A 152 4.02 7.58 18.00
CA ALA A 152 3.30 6.71 17.07
C ALA A 152 3.58 5.22 17.37
N ILE A 153 4.81 4.89 17.77
CA ILE A 153 5.17 3.54 18.20
C ILE A 153 4.36 3.17 19.45
N ASP A 154 4.33 4.04 20.45
CA ASP A 154 3.55 3.82 21.67
C ASP A 154 2.06 3.66 21.37
N LEU A 155 1.50 4.48 20.47
CA LEU A 155 0.11 4.33 20.04
C LEU A 155 -0.16 2.93 19.49
N VAL A 156 0.70 2.41 18.60
CA VAL A 156 0.48 1.09 18.01
C VAL A 156 0.63 0.00 19.07
N VAL A 157 1.60 0.11 19.99
CA VAL A 157 1.78 -0.84 21.08
C VAL A 157 0.53 -0.88 21.98
N VAL A 158 0.05 0.28 22.45
CA VAL A 158 -1.15 0.38 23.30
C VAL A 158 -2.39 -0.10 22.57
N HIS A 159 -2.53 0.22 21.28
CA HIS A 159 -3.64 -0.23 20.43
C HIS A 159 -3.71 -1.77 20.39
N GLU A 160 -2.59 -2.44 20.14
CA GLU A 160 -2.56 -3.90 20.08
C GLU A 160 -2.76 -4.55 21.46
N LEU A 161 -2.30 -3.91 22.53
CA LEU A 161 -2.57 -4.37 23.90
C LEU A 161 -4.04 -4.20 24.29
N CYS A 162 -4.70 -3.10 23.87
CA CYS A 162 -6.14 -2.91 24.07
C CYS A 162 -6.96 -4.01 23.41
N HIS A 163 -6.48 -4.60 22.30
CA HIS A 163 -7.14 -5.73 21.65
C HIS A 163 -7.15 -7.03 22.47
N ILE A 164 -6.33 -7.14 23.50
CA ILE A 164 -6.42 -8.26 24.45
C ILE A 164 -7.74 -8.21 25.21
N LEU A 165 -8.20 -7.01 25.59
CA LEU A 165 -9.44 -6.77 26.32
C LEU A 165 -10.65 -6.56 25.41
N GLU A 166 -10.50 -5.79 24.33
CA GLU A 166 -11.58 -5.43 23.40
C GLU A 166 -11.16 -5.77 21.96
N LYS A 167 -11.65 -6.88 21.44
CA LYS A 167 -11.25 -7.42 20.11
C LYS A 167 -11.71 -6.56 18.92
N ASN A 168 -12.78 -5.77 19.09
CA ASN A 168 -13.39 -5.00 18.02
C ASN A 168 -13.22 -3.49 18.24
N HIS A 169 -13.00 -2.72 17.17
CA HIS A 169 -12.87 -1.26 17.20
C HIS A 169 -14.23 -0.55 17.46
N GLY A 170 -14.94 -0.95 18.50
CA GLY A 170 -16.17 -0.31 18.93
C GLY A 170 -15.93 0.84 19.93
N PRO A 171 -17.02 1.45 20.44
CA PRO A 171 -16.91 2.54 21.43
C PRO A 171 -16.11 2.16 22.68
N ARG A 172 -16.23 0.92 23.16
CA ARG A 172 -15.47 0.41 24.32
C ARG A 172 -13.97 0.40 24.05
N PHE A 173 -13.56 -0.04 22.85
CA PHE A 173 -12.15 -0.04 22.44
C PHE A 173 -11.56 1.39 22.45
N TYR A 174 -12.28 2.35 21.83
CA TYR A 174 -11.78 3.73 21.79
C TYR A 174 -11.81 4.41 23.15
N ALA A 175 -12.75 4.09 24.01
CA ALA A 175 -12.77 4.55 25.40
C ALA A 175 -11.56 4.01 26.19
N LEU A 176 -11.24 2.71 25.99
CA LEU A 176 -10.09 2.07 26.60
C LEU A 176 -8.78 2.69 26.09
N LEU A 177 -8.63 2.86 24.77
CA LEU A 177 -7.46 3.48 24.18
C LEU A 177 -7.26 4.92 24.69
N ALA A 178 -8.32 5.73 24.73
CA ALA A 178 -8.29 7.10 25.21
C ALA A 178 -7.96 7.22 26.71
N ARG A 179 -8.27 6.19 27.51
CA ARG A 179 -7.89 6.14 28.93
C ARG A 179 -6.38 6.12 29.12
N TYR A 180 -5.64 5.43 28.29
CA TYR A 180 -4.18 5.29 28.37
C TYR A 180 -3.43 6.30 27.50
N LEU A 181 -4.03 6.68 26.38
CA LEU A 181 -3.49 7.66 25.44
C LEU A 181 -4.61 8.65 25.05
N PRO A 182 -4.88 9.70 25.85
CA PRO A 182 -5.91 10.68 25.55
C PRO A 182 -5.70 11.39 24.20
N ASP A 183 -4.45 11.53 23.78
CA ASP A 183 -4.00 12.16 22.54
C ASP A 183 -3.84 11.16 21.36
N TRP A 184 -4.45 9.96 21.46
CA TRP A 184 -4.31 8.91 20.45
C TRP A 184 -4.65 9.37 19.02
N ALA A 185 -5.60 10.30 18.87
CA ALA A 185 -6.02 10.80 17.57
C ALA A 185 -4.92 11.66 16.90
N GLU A 186 -4.16 12.43 17.68
CA GLU A 186 -3.03 13.20 17.20
C GLU A 186 -1.84 12.28 16.87
N ARG A 187 -1.53 11.33 17.74
CA ARG A 187 -0.49 10.32 17.48
C ARG A 187 -0.76 9.50 16.22
N LYS A 188 -2.03 9.21 15.93
CA LYS A 188 -2.43 8.50 14.70
C LYS A 188 -2.03 9.25 13.42
N LYS A 189 -1.99 10.58 13.44
CA LYS A 189 -1.57 11.39 12.29
C LYS A 189 -0.08 11.24 11.99
N LEU A 190 0.71 10.77 12.94
CA LEU A 190 2.15 10.52 12.79
C LEU A 190 2.44 9.16 12.09
N LEU A 191 1.45 8.28 11.99
CA LEU A 191 1.55 7.03 11.23
C LEU A 191 1.41 7.35 9.73
N ARG A 192 2.45 7.10 8.95
CA ARG A 192 2.53 7.37 7.51
C ARG A 192 2.31 6.11 6.68
#